data_6a275d820a80d8fc73fc3cf7c5161fb7
#
_entry.id   6a275d820a80d8fc73fc3cf7c5161fb7
#
_cell.length_a   1.000
_cell.length_b   1.000
_cell.length_c   1.000
_cell.angle_alpha   90.00
_cell.angle_beta   90.00
_cell.angle_gamma   90.00
#
_symmetry.space_group_name_H-M   'P 1'
#
loop_
_entity.id
_entity.type
_entity.pdbx_description
1 polymer ?
#
loop_
_entity_poly.entity_id
_entity_poly.type
_entity_poly.pdbx_seq_one_letter_code
_entity_poly.pdbx_strand_id
1 'polypeptide(L)'
;LGGIPMIADDMMTFIKSDIIVFGLGVLAFIIATLWFVFRNLIWVVVPISSCFFSVIIMMGLLGIIGWKVTVISSNFIALMLILTMAMNIHMSTRFIQLRKFYPNKSNHEIISLTTKKMFWPILYTALTTIIAFLSLIFSEIKPVIDFGLMMTFGLITSFVITFTLLPSLLSFMKNNIILTKDDVDSKITSFLGKISLNFKNQVFIITGLVIVLSIIGISKLEVENSFINYFSKKTEIYKGMKLIDE
;
A
#
# COMPACT_ATOMS: atom_id res chain seq x y z
N LEU A 1 -17.20 -34.13 12.59
CA LEU A 1 -16.76 -33.40 13.78
C LEU A 1 -16.81 -31.89 13.44
N GLY A 2 -17.88 -31.22 13.89
CA GLY A 2 -18.04 -29.77 13.77
C GLY A 2 -17.86 -29.11 15.13
N GLY A 3 -17.59 -27.79 15.15
CA GLY A 3 -17.52 -27.00 16.36
C GLY A 3 -16.44 -25.92 16.33
N ILE A 4 -16.35 -25.13 17.40
CA ILE A 4 -15.42 -24.00 17.53
C ILE A 4 -13.95 -24.37 17.15
N PRO A 5 -13.41 -25.56 17.56
CA PRO A 5 -12.03 -25.91 17.19
C PRO A 5 -11.81 -26.09 15.69
N MET A 6 -12.77 -26.65 14.96
CA MET A 6 -12.69 -26.81 13.50
C MET A 6 -12.72 -25.43 12.79
N ILE A 7 -13.62 -24.55 13.23
CA ILE A 7 -13.70 -23.19 12.71
C ILE A 7 -12.36 -22.45 12.93
N ALA A 8 -11.75 -22.61 14.08
CA ALA A 8 -10.46 -21.99 14.40
C ALA A 8 -9.32 -22.52 13.51
N ASP A 9 -9.27 -23.83 13.21
CA ASP A 9 -8.26 -24.45 12.36
C ASP A 9 -8.41 -24.02 10.90
N ASP A 10 -9.64 -24.03 10.39
CA ASP A 10 -9.95 -23.53 9.04
C ASP A 10 -9.62 -22.04 8.90
N MET A 11 -9.95 -21.20 9.88
CA MET A 11 -9.57 -19.78 9.89
C MET A 11 -8.05 -19.60 9.87
N MET A 12 -7.28 -20.41 10.61
CA MET A 12 -5.82 -20.36 10.57
C MET A 12 -5.27 -20.73 9.19
N THR A 13 -5.88 -21.69 8.53
CA THR A 13 -5.52 -22.13 7.18
C THR A 13 -5.83 -21.01 6.16
N PHE A 14 -6.99 -20.37 6.27
CA PHE A 14 -7.33 -19.22 5.41
C PHE A 14 -6.38 -18.05 5.62
N ILE A 15 -6.06 -17.70 6.89
CA ILE A 15 -5.09 -16.62 7.20
C ILE A 15 -3.74 -16.88 6.52
N LYS A 16 -3.20 -18.12 6.63
CA LYS A 16 -1.93 -18.48 6.01
C LYS A 16 -2.00 -18.39 4.48
N SER A 17 -3.07 -18.88 3.90
CA SER A 17 -3.31 -18.81 2.45
C SER A 17 -3.42 -17.37 1.98
N ASP A 18 -4.18 -16.54 2.67
CA ASP A 18 -4.40 -15.14 2.33
C ASP A 18 -3.10 -14.33 2.36
N ILE A 19 -2.27 -14.49 3.40
CA ILE A 19 -0.97 -13.83 3.51
C ILE A 19 -0.10 -14.13 2.29
N ILE A 20 -0.05 -15.39 1.85
CA ILE A 20 0.76 -15.82 0.72
C ILE A 20 0.17 -15.32 -0.60
N VAL A 21 -1.11 -15.56 -0.83
CA VAL A 21 -1.79 -15.23 -2.10
C VAL A 21 -1.84 -13.72 -2.30
N PHE A 22 -2.29 -12.96 -1.30
CA PHE A 22 -2.33 -11.49 -1.40
C PHE A 22 -0.93 -10.88 -1.43
N GLY A 23 -0.01 -11.34 -0.58
CA GLY A 23 1.36 -10.85 -0.57
C GLY A 23 2.08 -11.06 -1.90
N LEU A 24 2.02 -12.26 -2.47
CA LEU A 24 2.62 -12.56 -3.77
C LEU A 24 1.86 -11.87 -4.93
N GLY A 25 0.53 -11.84 -4.88
CA GLY A 25 -0.29 -11.17 -5.88
C GLY A 25 0.00 -9.68 -5.97
N VAL A 26 0.05 -8.99 -4.81
CA VAL A 26 0.42 -7.57 -4.73
C VAL A 26 1.84 -7.34 -5.20
N LEU A 27 2.79 -8.17 -4.79
CA LEU A 27 4.19 -8.08 -5.22
C LEU A 27 4.32 -8.22 -6.73
N ALA A 28 3.66 -9.22 -7.33
CA ALA A 28 3.65 -9.43 -8.78
C ALA A 28 3.05 -8.23 -9.52
N PHE A 29 1.94 -7.69 -9.03
CA PHE A 29 1.30 -6.50 -9.60
C PHE A 29 2.20 -5.26 -9.50
N ILE A 30 2.88 -5.06 -8.38
CA ILE A 30 3.86 -3.98 -8.19
C ILE A 30 5.01 -4.11 -9.19
N ILE A 31 5.58 -5.31 -9.35
CA ILE A 31 6.66 -5.59 -10.31
C ILE A 31 6.20 -5.26 -11.72
N ALA A 32 5.02 -5.75 -12.13
CA ALA A 32 4.47 -5.49 -13.44
C ALA A 32 4.25 -3.99 -13.71
N THR A 33 3.69 -3.28 -12.73
CA THR A 33 3.45 -1.83 -12.82
C THR A 33 4.75 -1.05 -12.94
N LEU A 34 5.73 -1.33 -12.09
CA LEU A 34 7.04 -0.66 -12.15
C LEU A 34 7.76 -0.95 -13.46
N TRP A 35 7.71 -2.19 -13.93
CA TRP A 35 8.26 -2.56 -15.22
C TRP A 35 7.61 -1.79 -16.37
N PHE A 36 6.29 -1.70 -16.36
CA PHE A 36 5.54 -0.97 -17.39
C PHE A 36 5.88 0.52 -17.39
N VAL A 37 6.00 1.13 -16.21
CA VAL A 37 6.27 2.57 -16.05
C VAL A 37 7.73 2.91 -16.34
N PHE A 38 8.67 2.23 -15.72
CA PHE A 38 10.08 2.61 -15.78
C PHE A 38 10.85 1.93 -16.91
N ARG A 39 10.39 0.78 -17.41
CA ARG A 39 11.04 -0.02 -18.47
C ARG A 39 12.54 -0.23 -18.25
N ASN A 40 12.96 -0.23 -17.00
CA ASN A 40 14.36 -0.39 -16.58
C ASN A 40 14.40 -1.20 -15.30
N LEU A 41 15.14 -2.32 -15.33
CA LEU A 41 15.25 -3.27 -14.22
C LEU A 41 15.74 -2.62 -12.92
N ILE A 42 16.65 -1.68 -13.00
CA ILE A 42 17.22 -1.04 -11.81
C ILE A 42 16.15 -0.28 -11.04
N TRP A 43 15.26 0.45 -11.76
CA TRP A 43 14.14 1.19 -11.17
C TRP A 43 12.99 0.31 -10.69
N VAL A 44 13.04 -0.98 -11.00
CA VAL A 44 12.15 -2.00 -10.42
C VAL A 44 12.79 -2.60 -9.17
N VAL A 45 14.05 -3.05 -9.28
CA VAL A 45 14.74 -3.78 -8.21
C VAL A 45 15.01 -2.92 -6.98
N VAL A 46 15.46 -1.68 -7.15
CA VAL A 46 15.85 -0.81 -6.03
C VAL A 46 14.66 -0.48 -5.10
N PRO A 47 13.51 0.01 -5.60
CA PRO A 47 12.35 0.24 -4.73
C PRO A 47 11.78 -1.05 -4.12
N ILE A 48 11.78 -2.15 -4.87
CA ILE A 48 11.28 -3.44 -4.37
C ILE A 48 12.17 -3.98 -3.26
N SER A 49 13.50 -3.91 -3.39
CA SER A 49 14.42 -4.35 -2.33
C SER A 49 14.18 -3.55 -1.05
N SER A 50 14.06 -2.22 -1.14
CA SER A 50 13.74 -1.38 0.01
C SER A 50 12.41 -1.77 0.67
N CYS A 51 11.39 -2.06 -0.16
CA CYS A 51 10.08 -2.50 0.30
C CYS A 51 10.15 -3.87 1.00
N PHE A 52 10.87 -4.81 0.41
CA PHE A 52 11.07 -6.16 0.95
C PHE A 52 11.78 -6.14 2.31
N PHE A 53 12.86 -5.37 2.44
CA PHE A 53 13.54 -5.20 3.71
C PHE A 53 12.67 -4.54 4.77
N SER A 54 11.83 -3.58 4.39
CA SER A 54 10.87 -2.95 5.31
C SER A 54 9.89 -3.98 5.89
N VAL A 55 9.35 -4.85 5.04
CA VAL A 55 8.43 -5.91 5.48
C VAL A 55 9.15 -6.93 6.39
N ILE A 56 10.36 -7.37 6.02
CA ILE A 56 11.12 -8.33 6.84
C ILE A 56 11.42 -7.74 8.22
N ILE A 57 11.90 -6.50 8.28
CA ILE A 57 12.23 -5.84 9.55
C ILE A 57 10.97 -5.72 10.41
N MET A 58 9.87 -5.31 9.81
CA MET A 58 8.61 -5.19 10.54
C MET A 58 8.08 -6.54 11.04
N MET A 59 8.11 -7.58 10.20
CA MET A 59 7.73 -8.94 10.61
C MET A 59 8.62 -9.46 11.74
N GLY A 60 9.93 -9.18 11.67
CA GLY A 60 10.88 -9.49 12.72
C GLY A 60 10.54 -8.78 14.03
N LEU A 61 10.23 -7.49 13.99
CA LEU A 61 9.82 -6.70 15.16
C LEU A 61 8.53 -7.25 15.79
N LEU A 62 7.51 -7.56 14.98
CA LEU A 62 6.26 -8.17 15.46
C LEU A 62 6.52 -9.52 16.14
N GLY A 63 7.40 -10.34 15.57
CA GLY A 63 7.80 -11.63 16.16
C GLY A 63 8.51 -11.47 17.50
N ILE A 64 9.45 -10.53 17.63
CA ILE A 64 10.18 -10.23 18.88
C ILE A 64 9.22 -9.77 19.98
N ILE A 65 8.23 -8.92 19.64
CA ILE A 65 7.24 -8.41 20.59
C ILE A 65 6.22 -9.50 20.96
N GLY A 66 6.17 -10.63 20.23
CA GLY A 66 5.21 -11.70 20.45
C GLY A 66 3.80 -11.37 19.97
N TRP A 67 3.67 -10.48 18.99
CA TRP A 67 2.39 -10.05 18.45
C TRP A 67 1.73 -11.16 17.64
N LYS A 68 0.44 -11.37 17.85
CA LYS A 68 -0.33 -12.40 17.16
C LYS A 68 -1.05 -11.83 15.95
N VAL A 69 -0.93 -12.49 14.80
CA VAL A 69 -1.68 -12.13 13.60
C VAL A 69 -3.11 -12.66 13.70
N THR A 70 -4.08 -11.79 13.46
CA THR A 70 -5.52 -12.11 13.45
C THR A 70 -6.04 -12.15 12.01
N VAL A 71 -7.30 -12.59 11.81
CA VAL A 71 -7.95 -12.60 10.47
C VAL A 71 -7.93 -11.20 9.84
N ILE A 72 -8.25 -10.17 10.61
CA ILE A 72 -8.26 -8.78 10.11
C ILE A 72 -6.85 -8.30 9.77
N SER A 73 -5.85 -8.69 10.57
CA SER A 73 -4.47 -8.30 10.35
C SER A 73 -3.73 -9.16 9.31
N SER A 74 -4.35 -10.21 8.76
CA SER A 74 -3.71 -11.05 7.72
C SER A 74 -3.29 -10.25 6.48
N ASN A 75 -4.07 -9.24 6.10
CA ASN A 75 -3.77 -8.36 4.96
C ASN A 75 -2.70 -7.29 5.24
N PHE A 76 -2.15 -7.24 6.46
CA PHE A 76 -1.12 -6.28 6.87
C PHE A 76 0.07 -6.23 5.92
N ILE A 77 0.60 -7.40 5.50
CA ILE A 77 1.76 -7.48 4.62
C ILE A 77 1.49 -6.82 3.26
N ALA A 78 0.34 -7.14 2.65
CA ALA A 78 -0.05 -6.57 1.37
C ALA A 78 -0.21 -5.05 1.44
N LEU A 79 -0.89 -4.55 2.48
CA LEU A 79 -1.06 -3.11 2.71
C LEU A 79 0.27 -2.42 2.97
N MET A 80 1.14 -3.01 3.76
CA MET A 80 2.48 -2.47 4.04
C MET A 80 3.33 -2.41 2.77
N LEU A 81 3.29 -3.44 1.91
CA LEU A 81 3.96 -3.44 0.61
C LEU A 81 3.50 -2.26 -0.25
N ILE A 82 2.18 -2.04 -0.36
CA ILE A 82 1.61 -0.96 -1.17
C ILE A 82 2.01 0.41 -0.64
N LEU A 83 1.88 0.64 0.66
CA LEU A 83 2.17 1.93 1.29
C LEU A 83 3.66 2.27 1.26
N THR A 84 4.53 1.30 1.55
CA THR A 84 5.99 1.47 1.44
C THR A 84 6.40 1.73 -0.01
N MET A 85 5.79 1.01 -0.95
CA MET A 85 6.09 1.19 -2.38
C MET A 85 5.70 2.59 -2.85
N ALA A 86 4.58 3.14 -2.39
CA ALA A 86 4.19 4.51 -2.72
C ALA A 86 5.26 5.53 -2.30
N MET A 87 5.81 5.42 -1.07
CA MET A 87 6.91 6.27 -0.62
C MET A 87 8.17 6.09 -1.47
N ASN A 88 8.54 4.83 -1.77
CA ASN A 88 9.72 4.51 -2.56
C ASN A 88 9.61 5.02 -4.01
N ILE A 89 8.43 4.93 -4.64
CA ILE A 89 8.18 5.46 -5.99
C ILE A 89 8.34 6.98 -6.01
N HIS A 90 7.78 7.69 -5.04
CA HIS A 90 7.92 9.15 -4.94
C HIS A 90 9.39 9.57 -4.83
N MET A 91 10.16 8.89 -3.98
CA MET A 91 11.58 9.15 -3.81
C MET A 91 12.36 8.85 -5.11
N SER A 92 12.14 7.69 -5.73
CA SER A 92 12.81 7.25 -6.95
C SER A 92 12.49 8.15 -8.14
N THR A 93 11.23 8.51 -8.33
CA THR A 93 10.80 9.42 -9.40
C THR A 93 11.44 10.80 -9.23
N ARG A 94 11.49 11.30 -7.99
CA ARG A 94 12.13 12.60 -7.72
C ARG A 94 13.63 12.56 -7.96
N PHE A 95 14.28 11.47 -7.60
CA PHE A 95 15.70 11.28 -7.92
C PHE A 95 15.94 11.31 -9.44
N ILE A 96 15.14 10.59 -10.22
CA ILE A 96 15.24 10.59 -11.69
C ILE A 96 15.05 12.00 -12.25
N GLN A 97 14.04 12.73 -11.79
CA GLN A 97 13.78 14.11 -12.20
C GLN A 97 14.98 15.02 -11.91
N LEU A 98 15.49 14.98 -10.66
CA LEU A 98 16.62 15.83 -10.27
C LEU A 98 17.91 15.48 -11.03
N ARG A 99 18.12 14.21 -11.36
CA ARG A 99 19.25 13.78 -12.18
C ARG A 99 19.15 14.36 -13.59
N LYS A 100 17.95 14.43 -14.19
CA LYS A 100 17.73 15.07 -15.49
C LYS A 100 17.97 16.58 -15.44
N PHE A 101 17.49 17.26 -14.40
CA PHE A 101 17.68 18.71 -14.25
C PHE A 101 19.13 19.12 -13.96
N TYR A 102 19.88 18.25 -13.27
CA TYR A 102 21.25 18.55 -12.86
C TYR A 102 22.23 17.44 -13.28
N PRO A 103 22.49 17.27 -14.60
CA PRO A 103 23.31 16.17 -15.11
C PRO A 103 24.76 16.20 -14.61
N ASN A 104 25.28 17.39 -14.31
CA ASN A 104 26.67 17.62 -13.89
C ASN A 104 26.91 17.44 -12.39
N LYS A 105 25.84 17.27 -11.58
CA LYS A 105 25.99 17.05 -10.13
C LYS A 105 26.41 15.62 -9.83
N SER A 106 27.16 15.46 -8.74
CA SER A 106 27.53 14.14 -8.25
C SER A 106 26.31 13.34 -7.79
N ASN A 107 26.42 12.01 -7.75
CA ASN A 107 25.33 11.15 -7.27
C ASN A 107 24.90 11.49 -5.83
N HIS A 108 25.88 11.76 -4.97
CA HIS A 108 25.66 12.16 -3.58
C HIS A 108 24.87 13.45 -3.43
N GLU A 109 25.16 14.46 -4.26
CA GLU A 109 24.42 15.72 -4.23
C GLU A 109 22.96 15.54 -4.67
N ILE A 110 22.73 14.73 -5.72
CA ILE A 110 21.37 14.43 -6.18
C ILE A 110 20.58 13.67 -5.12
N ILE A 111 21.19 12.67 -4.47
CA ILE A 111 20.56 11.93 -3.37
C ILE A 111 20.20 12.87 -2.22
N SER A 112 21.13 13.72 -1.78
CA SER A 112 20.90 14.69 -0.71
C SER A 112 19.76 15.65 -1.04
N LEU A 113 19.74 16.17 -2.28
CA LEU A 113 18.65 17.04 -2.75
C LEU A 113 17.31 16.31 -2.82
N THR A 114 17.31 15.05 -3.25
CA THR A 114 16.10 14.21 -3.32
C THR A 114 15.54 14.01 -1.93
N THR A 115 16.37 13.56 -1.00
CA THR A 115 15.99 13.30 0.40
C THR A 115 15.43 14.56 1.06
N LYS A 116 16.11 15.70 0.92
CA LYS A 116 15.62 16.98 1.47
C LYS A 116 14.28 17.41 0.89
N LYS A 117 14.09 17.29 -0.43
CA LYS A 117 12.85 17.73 -1.11
C LYS A 117 11.68 16.79 -0.85
N MET A 118 11.93 15.50 -0.64
CA MET A 118 10.88 14.50 -0.42
C MET A 118 10.56 14.26 1.04
N PHE A 119 11.39 14.71 1.97
CA PHE A 119 11.18 14.50 3.41
C PHE A 119 9.79 14.96 3.86
N TRP A 120 9.48 16.23 3.69
CA TRP A 120 8.23 16.80 4.15
C TRP A 120 7.00 16.21 3.45
N PRO A 121 6.95 16.08 2.12
CA PRO A 121 5.80 15.46 1.45
C PRO A 121 5.53 14.03 1.91
N ILE A 122 6.59 13.21 2.02
CA ILE A 122 6.44 11.82 2.45
C ILE A 122 6.11 11.74 3.95
N LEU A 123 6.70 12.61 4.78
CA LEU A 123 6.38 12.69 6.21
C LEU A 123 4.89 13.03 6.43
N TYR A 124 4.37 14.04 5.73
CA TYR A 124 2.95 14.39 5.87
C TYR A 124 2.03 13.25 5.43
N THR A 125 2.35 12.58 4.33
CA THR A 125 1.60 11.40 3.89
C THR A 125 1.66 10.27 4.93
N ALA A 126 2.84 9.99 5.47
CA ALA A 126 3.01 8.99 6.51
C ALA A 126 2.23 9.35 7.79
N LEU A 127 2.32 10.61 8.26
CA LEU A 127 1.63 11.08 9.45
C LEU A 127 0.11 11.00 9.32
N THR A 128 -0.45 11.46 8.19
CA THR A 128 -1.90 11.37 7.96
C THR A 128 -2.39 9.92 7.95
N THR A 129 -1.62 9.02 7.36
CA THR A 129 -1.95 7.58 7.35
C THR A 129 -1.78 6.95 8.73
N ILE A 130 -0.74 7.31 9.47
CA ILE A 130 -0.52 6.87 10.86
C ILE A 130 -1.71 7.31 11.74
N ILE A 131 -2.13 8.57 11.64
CA ILE A 131 -3.28 9.08 12.41
C ILE A 131 -4.55 8.30 12.06
N ALA A 132 -4.77 7.98 10.77
CA ALA A 132 -5.89 7.17 10.34
C ALA A 132 -5.88 5.76 10.96
N PHE A 133 -4.73 5.08 10.99
CA PHE A 133 -4.63 3.77 11.65
C PHE A 133 -4.68 3.85 13.17
N LEU A 134 -4.12 4.90 13.79
CA LEU A 134 -4.22 5.14 15.22
C LEU A 134 -5.68 5.38 15.66
N SER A 135 -6.52 5.94 14.80
CA SER A 135 -7.94 6.13 15.14
C SER A 135 -8.67 4.81 15.40
N LEU A 136 -8.16 3.69 14.88
CA LEU A 136 -8.71 2.35 15.14
C LEU A 136 -8.54 1.88 16.60
N ILE A 137 -7.69 2.54 17.39
CA ILE A 137 -7.53 2.27 18.83
C ILE A 137 -8.82 2.57 19.59
N PHE A 138 -9.65 3.47 19.08
CA PHE A 138 -10.95 3.78 19.68
C PHE A 138 -12.04 2.75 19.36
N SER A 139 -11.72 1.71 18.58
CA SER A 139 -12.64 0.59 18.32
C SER A 139 -12.79 -0.27 19.59
N GLU A 140 -13.97 -0.87 19.77
CA GLU A 140 -14.20 -1.88 20.82
C GLU A 140 -13.76 -3.30 20.39
N ILE A 141 -13.36 -3.48 19.13
CA ILE A 141 -13.00 -4.77 18.55
C ILE A 141 -11.48 -4.95 18.61
N LYS A 142 -10.99 -5.80 19.49
CA LYS A 142 -9.55 -6.04 19.71
C LYS A 142 -8.76 -6.33 18.42
N PRO A 143 -9.18 -7.20 17.50
CA PRO A 143 -8.47 -7.41 16.23
C PRO A 143 -8.32 -6.15 15.37
N VAL A 144 -9.25 -5.20 15.45
CA VAL A 144 -9.19 -3.90 14.74
C VAL A 144 -8.14 -2.99 15.39
N ILE A 145 -8.11 -2.95 16.73
CA ILE A 145 -7.09 -2.20 17.49
C ILE A 145 -5.70 -2.74 17.17
N ASP A 146 -5.50 -4.04 17.23
CA ASP A 146 -4.23 -4.70 16.96
C ASP A 146 -3.78 -4.42 15.53
N PHE A 147 -4.68 -4.45 14.55
CA PHE A 147 -4.39 -4.11 13.16
C PHE A 147 -3.95 -2.63 13.02
N GLY A 148 -4.65 -1.70 13.66
CA GLY A 148 -4.30 -0.27 13.65
C GLY A 148 -2.90 0.00 14.21
N LEU A 149 -2.55 -0.66 15.32
CA LEU A 149 -1.22 -0.56 15.92
C LEU A 149 -0.14 -1.19 15.02
N MET A 150 -0.38 -2.40 14.46
CA MET A 150 0.55 -3.03 13.52
C MET A 150 0.84 -2.13 12.33
N MET A 151 -0.20 -1.55 11.72
CA MET A 151 -0.04 -0.65 10.58
C MET A 151 0.71 0.63 10.95
N THR A 152 0.47 1.18 12.13
CA THR A 152 1.19 2.35 12.65
C THR A 152 2.68 2.08 12.78
N PHE A 153 3.07 1.00 13.46
CA PHE A 153 4.49 0.61 13.58
C PHE A 153 5.09 0.25 12.23
N GLY A 154 4.32 -0.41 11.35
CA GLY A 154 4.72 -0.72 9.98
C GLY A 154 5.05 0.53 9.16
N LEU A 155 4.22 1.57 9.24
CA LEU A 155 4.44 2.84 8.53
C LEU A 155 5.64 3.60 9.07
N ILE A 156 5.85 3.63 10.40
CA ILE A 156 7.05 4.23 11.00
C ILE A 156 8.30 3.51 10.49
N THR A 157 8.31 2.19 10.53
CA THR A 157 9.42 1.36 10.02
C THR A 157 9.65 1.62 8.54
N SER A 158 8.60 1.64 7.73
CA SER A 158 8.67 1.93 6.30
C SER A 158 9.24 3.31 6.00
N PHE A 159 8.83 4.32 6.75
CA PHE A 159 9.36 5.67 6.63
C PHE A 159 10.86 5.71 6.91
N VAL A 160 11.30 5.12 8.02
CA VAL A 160 12.72 5.05 8.38
C VAL A 160 13.53 4.33 7.29
N ILE A 161 13.06 3.18 6.82
CA ILE A 161 13.73 2.40 5.76
C ILE A 161 13.77 3.17 4.44
N THR A 162 12.70 3.84 4.06
CA THR A 162 12.67 4.66 2.83
C THR A 162 13.70 5.80 2.88
N PHE A 163 13.96 6.38 4.03
CA PHE A 163 14.94 7.49 4.17
C PHE A 163 16.37 7.05 4.51
N THR A 164 16.58 5.80 4.88
CA THR A 164 17.91 5.25 5.18
C THR A 164 18.38 4.30 4.09
N LEU A 165 17.65 3.24 3.84
CA LEU A 165 18.07 2.17 2.93
C LEU A 165 17.95 2.58 1.46
N LEU A 166 16.85 3.21 1.05
CA LEU A 166 16.66 3.57 -0.37
C LEU A 166 17.73 4.56 -0.86
N PRO A 167 18.07 5.67 -0.16
CA PRO A 167 19.19 6.53 -0.52
C PRO A 167 20.54 5.79 -0.56
N SER A 168 20.76 4.85 0.37
CA SER A 168 21.97 4.03 0.36
C SER A 168 22.04 3.14 -0.87
N LEU A 169 20.96 2.48 -1.26
CA LEU A 169 20.89 1.69 -2.48
C LEU A 169 21.13 2.55 -3.73
N LEU A 170 20.55 3.76 -3.77
CA LEU A 170 20.78 4.71 -4.86
C LEU A 170 22.25 5.17 -4.94
N SER A 171 22.99 5.20 -3.84
CA SER A 171 24.40 5.60 -3.82
C SER A 171 25.32 4.60 -4.51
N PHE A 172 24.97 3.32 -4.53
CA PHE A 172 25.71 2.27 -5.25
C PHE A 172 25.51 2.33 -6.77
N MET A 173 24.55 3.13 -7.24
CA MET A 173 24.27 3.24 -8.67
C MET A 173 25.31 4.12 -9.37
N LYS A 174 25.84 3.65 -10.52
CA LYS A 174 26.78 4.42 -11.35
C LYS A 174 26.10 5.65 -11.94
N ASN A 175 26.88 6.73 -12.13
CA ASN A 175 26.41 8.01 -12.70
C ASN A 175 25.76 7.91 -14.10
N ASN A 176 26.07 6.85 -14.87
CA ASN A 176 25.63 6.66 -16.25
C ASN A 176 24.35 5.83 -16.38
N ILE A 177 23.46 5.87 -15.40
CA ILE A 177 22.19 5.17 -15.54
C ILE A 177 21.37 5.86 -16.62
N ILE A 178 21.06 5.10 -17.65
CA ILE A 178 20.21 5.52 -18.77
C ILE A 178 18.88 5.99 -18.17
N LEU A 179 18.70 7.30 -18.17
CA LEU A 179 17.41 7.90 -17.86
C LEU A 179 16.45 7.41 -18.92
N THR A 180 15.34 6.84 -18.50
CA THR A 180 14.29 6.42 -19.43
C THR A 180 14.02 7.56 -20.41
N LYS A 181 14.19 7.25 -21.70
CA LYS A 181 13.82 8.14 -22.79
C LYS A 181 12.31 8.36 -22.65
N ASP A 182 11.87 9.54 -22.74
CA ASP A 182 10.47 9.97 -22.66
C ASP A 182 9.97 10.27 -21.25
N ASP A 183 10.09 11.54 -20.97
CA ASP A 183 9.24 12.20 -19.99
C ASP A 183 7.79 12.03 -20.40
N VAL A 184 7.15 11.56 -19.53
CA VAL A 184 5.90 11.84 -18.86
C VAL A 184 5.06 13.04 -19.41
N ASP A 185 5.16 13.38 -20.65
CA ASP A 185 4.05 13.90 -21.41
C ASP A 185 3.18 12.71 -21.85
N SER A 186 2.67 11.98 -20.86
CA SER A 186 1.72 10.95 -21.23
C SER A 186 0.54 11.68 -21.88
N LYS A 187 0.17 11.26 -23.09
CA LYS A 187 -1.02 11.77 -23.79
C LYS A 187 -2.24 11.81 -22.85
N ILE A 188 -2.27 10.88 -21.89
CA ILE A 188 -3.29 10.77 -20.84
C ILE A 188 -3.25 11.97 -19.88
N THR A 189 -2.09 12.35 -19.37
CA THR A 189 -1.96 13.47 -18.42
C THR A 189 -2.29 14.80 -19.11
N SER A 190 -1.80 14.99 -20.33
CA SER A 190 -2.12 16.15 -21.16
C SER A 190 -3.63 16.21 -21.49
N PHE A 191 -4.25 15.06 -21.81
CA PHE A 191 -5.69 14.96 -22.07
C PHE A 191 -6.52 15.31 -20.83
N LEU A 192 -6.17 14.74 -19.66
CA LEU A 192 -6.85 15.06 -18.40
C LEU A 192 -6.69 16.53 -18.01
N GLY A 193 -5.49 17.08 -18.19
CA GLY A 193 -5.25 18.51 -17.96
C GLY A 193 -6.11 19.40 -18.87
N LYS A 194 -6.22 19.05 -20.17
CA LYS A 194 -7.08 19.78 -21.11
C LYS A 194 -8.57 19.69 -20.74
N ILE A 195 -9.06 18.52 -20.33
CA ILE A 195 -10.44 18.35 -19.84
C ILE A 195 -10.67 19.24 -18.62
N SER A 196 -9.80 19.18 -17.64
CA SER A 196 -9.92 19.95 -16.41
C SER A 196 -9.94 21.46 -16.64
N LEU A 197 -9.13 21.97 -17.57
CA LEU A 197 -9.05 23.39 -17.86
C LEU A 197 -10.15 23.87 -18.81
N ASN A 198 -10.42 23.14 -19.89
CA ASN A 198 -11.36 23.56 -20.92
C ASN A 198 -12.82 23.33 -20.55
N PHE A 199 -13.08 22.31 -19.73
CA PHE A 199 -14.43 21.87 -19.35
C PHE A 199 -14.68 22.01 -17.83
N LYS A 200 -14.04 22.98 -17.17
CA LYS A 200 -14.13 23.16 -15.71
C LYS A 200 -15.57 23.17 -15.19
N ASN A 201 -16.49 23.88 -15.87
CA ASN A 201 -17.87 23.98 -15.41
C ASN A 201 -18.62 22.63 -15.55
N GLN A 202 -18.39 21.90 -16.66
CA GLN A 202 -18.97 20.57 -16.85
C GLN A 202 -18.43 19.56 -15.83
N VAL A 203 -17.11 19.60 -15.53
CA VAL A 203 -16.50 18.78 -14.47
C VAL A 203 -17.17 19.06 -13.13
N PHE A 204 -17.37 20.34 -12.78
CA PHE A 204 -18.06 20.72 -11.54
C PHE A 204 -19.52 20.20 -11.49
N ILE A 205 -20.26 20.34 -12.57
CA ILE A 205 -21.67 19.87 -12.66
C ILE A 205 -21.72 18.34 -12.53
N ILE A 206 -20.86 17.62 -13.26
CA ILE A 206 -20.81 16.15 -13.21
C ILE A 206 -20.43 15.69 -11.80
N THR A 207 -19.42 16.32 -11.18
CA THR A 207 -19.00 16.00 -9.79
C THR A 207 -20.16 16.23 -8.82
N GLY A 208 -20.88 17.35 -8.94
CA GLY A 208 -22.05 17.64 -8.12
C GLY A 208 -23.15 16.56 -8.28
N LEU A 209 -23.42 16.13 -9.51
CA LEU A 209 -24.39 15.08 -9.80
C LEU A 209 -23.95 13.73 -9.19
N VAL A 210 -22.67 13.38 -9.32
CA VAL A 210 -22.12 12.16 -8.72
C VAL A 210 -22.23 12.20 -7.19
N ILE A 211 -21.98 13.35 -6.55
CA ILE A 211 -22.14 13.51 -5.09
C ILE A 211 -23.60 13.27 -4.67
N VAL A 212 -24.57 13.84 -5.39
CA VAL A 212 -25.99 13.64 -5.10
C VAL A 212 -26.39 12.16 -5.22
N LEU A 213 -25.96 11.50 -6.31
CA LEU A 213 -26.19 10.06 -6.51
C LEU A 213 -25.52 9.23 -5.40
N SER A 214 -24.32 9.61 -4.96
CA SER A 214 -23.60 8.94 -3.88
C SER A 214 -24.35 9.08 -2.54
N ILE A 215 -24.90 10.24 -2.21
CA ILE A 215 -25.71 10.42 -1.00
C ILE A 215 -26.95 9.50 -1.02
N ILE A 216 -27.62 9.39 -2.18
CA ILE A 216 -28.75 8.46 -2.35
C ILE A 216 -28.28 7.01 -2.18
N GLY A 217 -27.11 6.67 -2.71
CA GLY A 217 -26.50 5.32 -2.55
C GLY A 217 -26.17 5.00 -1.10
N ILE A 218 -25.59 5.95 -0.36
CA ILE A 218 -25.25 5.81 1.06
C ILE A 218 -26.49 5.50 1.90
N SER A 219 -27.64 6.15 1.59
CA SER A 219 -28.89 5.89 2.33
C SER A 219 -29.46 4.49 2.16
N LYS A 220 -28.95 3.70 1.19
CA LYS A 220 -29.35 2.31 0.93
C LYS A 220 -28.31 1.29 1.44
N LEU A 221 -27.25 1.75 2.13
CA LEU A 221 -26.27 0.83 2.71
C LEU A 221 -26.86 0.12 3.92
N GLU A 222 -26.80 -1.21 3.87
CA GLU A 222 -27.20 -2.09 4.97
C GLU A 222 -25.95 -2.67 5.64
N VAL A 223 -25.99 -2.81 6.96
CA VAL A 223 -24.90 -3.45 7.71
C VAL A 223 -25.17 -4.95 7.75
N GLU A 224 -24.27 -5.74 7.17
CA GLU A 224 -24.32 -7.19 7.24
C GLU A 224 -23.91 -7.67 8.64
N ASN A 225 -24.83 -8.29 9.37
CA ASN A 225 -24.63 -8.77 10.73
C ASN A 225 -24.50 -10.29 10.83
N SER A 226 -24.70 -11.02 9.72
CA SER A 226 -24.65 -12.49 9.74
C SER A 226 -23.22 -12.98 9.60
N PHE A 227 -22.71 -13.61 10.68
CA PHE A 227 -21.35 -14.18 10.69
C PHE A 227 -21.16 -15.26 9.61
N ILE A 228 -22.22 -15.98 9.23
CA ILE A 228 -22.18 -17.03 8.21
C ILE A 228 -21.81 -16.44 6.84
N ASN A 229 -22.28 -15.23 6.53
CA ASN A 229 -22.05 -14.57 5.25
C ASN A 229 -20.60 -14.07 5.06
N TYR A 230 -19.75 -14.11 6.10
CA TYR A 230 -18.30 -13.86 5.95
C TYR A 230 -17.58 -14.99 5.23
N PHE A 231 -18.17 -16.16 5.15
CA PHE A 231 -17.58 -17.33 4.50
C PHE A 231 -18.18 -17.57 3.12
N SER A 232 -17.34 -17.99 2.17
CA SER A 232 -17.83 -18.41 0.86
C SER A 232 -18.80 -19.59 0.98
N LYS A 233 -19.90 -19.57 0.25
CA LYS A 233 -20.92 -20.65 0.21
C LYS A 233 -20.36 -22.04 -0.12
N LYS A 234 -19.12 -22.11 -0.66
CA LYS A 234 -18.42 -23.34 -1.00
C LYS A 234 -17.67 -23.96 0.19
N THR A 235 -17.41 -23.20 1.23
CA THR A 235 -16.64 -23.66 2.42
C THR A 235 -17.46 -24.62 3.27
N GLU A 236 -16.78 -25.54 3.94
CA GLU A 236 -17.42 -26.49 4.87
C GLU A 236 -17.99 -25.75 6.08
N ILE A 237 -17.35 -24.68 6.53
CA ILE A 237 -17.83 -23.79 7.59
C ILE A 237 -19.22 -23.24 7.24
N TYR A 238 -19.39 -22.66 6.04
CA TYR A 238 -20.68 -22.11 5.61
C TYR A 238 -21.76 -23.19 5.60
N LYS A 239 -21.46 -24.37 5.04
CA LYS A 239 -22.40 -25.49 4.97
C LYS A 239 -22.77 -26.02 6.36
N GLY A 240 -21.79 -26.15 7.26
CA GLY A 240 -22.00 -26.63 8.62
C GLY A 240 -22.81 -25.64 9.47
N MET A 241 -22.51 -24.35 9.38
CA MET A 241 -23.24 -23.32 10.13
C MET A 241 -24.68 -23.16 9.62
N LYS A 242 -24.89 -23.26 8.32
CA LYS A 242 -26.24 -23.22 7.73
C LYS A 242 -27.12 -24.36 8.21
N LEU A 243 -26.57 -25.57 8.40
CA LEU A 243 -27.29 -26.71 8.93
C LEU A 243 -27.66 -26.59 10.44
N ILE A 244 -26.99 -25.67 11.16
CA ILE A 244 -27.26 -25.41 12.57
C ILE A 244 -28.32 -24.31 12.74
N ASP A 245 -28.39 -23.37 11.77
CA ASP A 245 -29.32 -22.23 11.78
C ASP A 245 -30.72 -22.60 11.18
N GLU A 246 -30.84 -23.72 10.45
CA GLU A 246 -32.10 -24.32 9.97
C GLU A 246 -32.64 -25.33 11.01
#